data_a62ac4e1b2a1e1c3ad73fcaa9ea7ef4f
#
_entry.id   a62ac4e1b2a1e1c3ad73fcaa9ea7ef4f
#
_cell.length_a   1.000
_cell.length_b   1.000
_cell.length_c   1.000
_cell.angle_alpha   90.00
_cell.angle_beta   90.00
_cell.angle_gamma   90.00
#
_symmetry.space_group_name_H-M   'P 1'
#
loop_
_entity.id
_entity.type
_entity.pdbx_description
1 polymer ?
#
loop_
_entity_poly.entity_id
_entity_poly.type
_entity_poly.pdbx_seq_one_letter_code
_entity_poly.pdbx_strand_id
1 'polypeptide(L)'
;MLIQAKIPLILNWIQDQSKVKNIYLWGGTLGPNFDCSGLIQTAFLNHEIYIPRDSYQIKSFCRHIFNFKEKNKSLKKGDILFFGNKNKCDHVGIYKGDGFYYHSSGKDYGRNGIGIDTLKETNDKISLHYQSKLISAGRITRSYRWNKAIR
;
A
#
# COMPACT_ATOMS: atom_id res chain seq x y z
N MET A 1 11.02 -6.34 14.40
CA MET A 1 10.18 -6.90 15.46
C MET A 1 8.90 -6.09 15.63
N LEU A 2 8.99 -4.90 16.14
CA LEU A 2 7.84 -4.09 16.51
C LEU A 2 6.92 -3.76 15.34
N ILE A 3 7.49 -3.59 14.16
CA ILE A 3 6.71 -3.26 12.96
C ILE A 3 5.73 -4.39 12.61
N GLN A 4 6.19 -5.63 12.60
CA GLN A 4 5.32 -6.76 12.28
C GLN A 4 4.21 -6.94 13.33
N ALA A 5 4.49 -6.65 14.59
CA ALA A 5 3.48 -6.67 15.65
C ALA A 5 2.39 -5.60 15.46
N LYS A 6 2.71 -4.50 14.78
CA LYS A 6 1.77 -3.41 14.52
C LYS A 6 0.93 -3.60 13.26
N ILE A 7 1.27 -4.54 12.40
CA ILE A 7 0.55 -4.74 11.13
C ILE A 7 -0.95 -4.97 11.32
N PRO A 8 -1.42 -5.80 12.26
CA PRO A 8 -2.87 -5.97 12.45
C PRO A 8 -3.57 -4.64 12.76
N LEU A 9 -2.95 -3.78 13.56
CA LEU A 9 -3.51 -2.46 13.90
C LEU A 9 -3.53 -1.53 12.69
N ILE A 10 -2.49 -1.57 11.88
CA ILE A 10 -2.39 -0.78 10.64
C ILE A 10 -3.50 -1.19 9.66
N LEU A 11 -3.68 -2.49 9.46
CA LEU A 11 -4.73 -3.00 8.58
C LEU A 11 -6.13 -2.67 9.09
N ASN A 12 -6.35 -2.75 10.40
CA ASN A 12 -7.61 -2.35 11.02
C ASN A 12 -7.90 -0.86 10.82
N TRP A 13 -6.89 -0.03 10.96
CA TRP A 13 -7.04 1.40 10.71
C TRP A 13 -7.48 1.67 9.26
N ILE A 14 -6.85 1.01 8.28
CA ILE A 14 -7.24 1.15 6.87
C ILE A 14 -8.68 0.66 6.65
N GLN A 15 -9.05 -0.46 7.25
CA GLN A 15 -10.41 -0.99 7.18
C GLN A 15 -11.41 0.04 7.70
N ASP A 16 -11.13 0.67 8.83
CA ASP A 16 -11.98 1.70 9.41
C ASP A 16 -12.12 2.91 8.48
N GLN A 17 -11.01 3.34 7.86
CA GLN A 17 -11.05 4.42 6.87
C GLN A 17 -11.90 4.04 5.65
N SER A 18 -11.87 2.79 5.23
CA SER A 18 -12.64 2.33 4.08
C SER A 18 -14.16 2.37 4.32
N LYS A 19 -14.59 2.35 5.57
CA LYS A 19 -16.01 2.43 5.95
C LYS A 19 -16.56 3.85 5.97
N VAL A 20 -15.70 4.86 5.95
CA VAL A 20 -16.07 6.27 5.89
C VAL A 20 -16.18 6.64 4.41
N LYS A 21 -17.19 7.45 4.06
CA LYS A 21 -17.32 7.96 2.70
C LYS A 21 -16.03 8.67 2.29
N ASN A 22 -15.41 8.22 1.21
CA ASN A 22 -14.14 8.77 0.73
C ASN A 22 -14.06 8.68 -0.79
N ILE A 23 -13.20 9.54 -1.35
CA ILE A 23 -12.83 9.50 -2.77
C ILE A 23 -11.31 9.53 -2.87
N TYR A 24 -10.80 9.15 -4.04
CA TYR A 24 -9.38 9.35 -4.34
C TYR A 24 -9.09 10.84 -4.46
N LEU A 25 -8.06 11.31 -3.74
CA LEU A 25 -7.63 12.71 -3.78
C LEU A 25 -6.12 12.76 -3.99
N TRP A 26 -5.69 13.28 -5.14
CA TRP A 26 -4.28 13.48 -5.44
C TRP A 26 -3.63 14.34 -4.34
N GLY A 27 -2.54 13.85 -3.76
CA GLY A 27 -1.84 14.53 -2.66
C GLY A 27 -2.48 14.33 -1.29
N GLY A 28 -3.58 13.58 -1.19
CA GLY A 28 -4.32 13.40 0.05
C GLY A 28 -3.59 12.56 1.09
N THR A 29 -3.43 13.11 2.30
CA THR A 29 -2.77 12.46 3.44
C THR A 29 -3.53 12.61 4.75
N LEU A 30 -4.55 13.45 4.80
CA LEU A 30 -5.25 13.77 6.06
C LEU A 30 -6.57 13.04 6.22
N GLY A 31 -7.02 12.35 5.20
CA GLY A 31 -8.33 11.72 5.24
C GLY A 31 -9.50 12.72 5.32
N PRO A 32 -10.72 12.30 5.03
CA PRO A 32 -11.07 10.92 4.65
C PRO A 32 -10.57 10.51 3.25
N ASN A 33 -10.05 11.45 2.47
CA ASN A 33 -9.65 11.26 1.07
C ASN A 33 -8.13 11.17 0.96
N PHE A 34 -7.65 10.06 0.39
CA PHE A 34 -6.23 9.78 0.26
C PHE A 34 -5.85 9.47 -1.19
N ASP A 35 -4.60 9.72 -1.56
CA ASP A 35 -4.04 9.03 -2.71
C ASP A 35 -3.46 7.67 -2.28
N CYS A 36 -2.88 6.92 -3.21
CA CYS A 36 -2.43 5.56 -2.95
C CYS A 36 -1.35 5.49 -1.87
N SER A 37 -0.29 6.25 -2.02
CA SER A 37 0.83 6.29 -1.07
C SER A 37 0.50 7.07 0.20
N GLY A 38 -0.38 8.08 0.10
CA GLY A 38 -0.85 8.84 1.26
C GLY A 38 -1.61 7.96 2.25
N LEU A 39 -2.44 7.06 1.77
CA LEU A 39 -3.13 6.09 2.62
C LEU A 39 -2.12 5.21 3.38
N ILE A 40 -1.15 4.66 2.66
CA ILE A 40 -0.14 3.78 3.24
C ILE A 40 0.74 4.53 4.24
N GLN A 41 1.28 5.68 3.85
CA GLN A 41 2.11 6.49 4.73
C GLN A 41 1.38 6.85 6.02
N THR A 42 0.14 7.30 5.92
CA THR A 42 -0.66 7.72 7.07
C THR A 42 -1.01 6.54 7.98
N ALA A 43 -1.29 5.38 7.41
CA ALA A 43 -1.56 4.16 8.18
C ALA A 43 -0.36 3.79 9.06
N PHE A 44 0.84 3.81 8.49
CA PHE A 44 2.05 3.54 9.25
C PHE A 44 2.37 4.66 10.26
N LEU A 45 2.22 5.91 9.86
CA LEU A 45 2.48 7.08 10.72
C LEU A 45 1.61 7.07 11.98
N ASN A 46 0.35 6.70 11.86
CA ASN A 46 -0.56 6.59 13.02
C ASN A 46 -0.09 5.54 14.03
N HIS A 47 0.84 4.70 13.65
CA HIS A 47 1.43 3.67 14.51
C HIS A 47 2.92 3.91 14.75
N GLU A 48 3.34 5.19 14.60
CA GLU A 48 4.70 5.66 14.88
C GLU A 48 5.77 5.01 13.99
N ILE A 49 5.39 4.63 12.78
CA ILE A 49 6.32 4.13 11.76
C ILE A 49 6.39 5.15 10.63
N TYR A 50 7.57 5.71 10.42
CA TYR A 50 7.80 6.80 9.47
C TYR A 50 8.38 6.23 8.18
N ILE A 51 7.62 6.32 7.09
CA ILE A 51 8.00 5.82 5.77
C ILE A 51 7.94 6.97 4.74
N PRO A 52 8.56 6.81 3.56
CA PRO A 52 8.51 7.86 2.54
C PRO A 52 7.11 8.18 2.04
N ARG A 53 6.96 9.35 1.40
CA ARG A 53 5.68 9.86 0.92
C ARG A 53 5.22 9.22 -0.39
N ASP A 54 6.10 9.07 -1.36
CA ASP A 54 5.73 8.66 -2.71
C ASP A 54 5.92 7.17 -2.95
N SER A 55 5.11 6.59 -3.83
CA SER A 55 5.12 5.15 -4.09
C SER A 55 6.50 4.61 -4.49
N TYR A 56 7.21 5.31 -5.39
CA TYR A 56 8.54 4.88 -5.82
C TYR A 56 9.58 4.97 -4.69
N GLN A 57 9.40 5.92 -3.77
CA GLN A 57 10.27 6.06 -2.60
C GLN A 57 10.01 4.93 -1.58
N ILE A 58 8.74 4.59 -1.37
CA ILE A 58 8.36 3.46 -0.51
C ILE A 58 8.97 2.17 -1.07
N LYS A 59 8.91 1.99 -2.39
CA LYS A 59 9.50 0.82 -3.06
C LYS A 59 10.99 0.69 -2.76
N SER A 60 11.75 1.79 -2.85
CA SER A 60 13.18 1.79 -2.55
C SER A 60 13.47 1.58 -1.07
N PHE A 61 12.56 1.99 -0.20
CA PHE A 61 12.70 1.90 1.26
C PHE A 61 12.44 0.48 1.79
N CYS A 62 11.58 -0.27 1.14
CA CYS A 62 11.19 -1.61 1.56
C CYS A 62 12.32 -2.63 1.35
N ARG A 63 12.31 -3.66 2.21
CA ARG A 63 13.02 -4.90 1.88
C ARG A 63 12.26 -5.59 0.75
N HIS A 64 12.97 -5.92 -0.34
CA HIS A 64 12.38 -6.60 -1.49
C HIS A 64 11.89 -8.01 -1.12
N ILE A 65 10.68 -8.37 -1.55
CA ILE A 65 10.08 -9.67 -1.31
C ILE A 65 10.04 -10.49 -2.61
N PHE A 66 9.48 -9.93 -3.70
CA PHE A 66 9.51 -10.59 -5.00
C PHE A 66 9.36 -9.59 -6.14
N ASN A 67 9.80 -10.01 -7.34
CA ASN A 67 9.48 -9.35 -8.60
C ASN A 67 8.25 -10.00 -9.24
N PHE A 68 7.61 -9.29 -10.14
CA PHE A 68 6.45 -9.78 -10.89
C PHE A 68 6.67 -11.15 -11.54
N LYS A 69 7.89 -11.41 -12.06
CA LYS A 69 8.22 -12.67 -12.75
C LYS A 69 8.43 -13.86 -11.80
N GLU A 70 8.62 -13.60 -10.54
CA GLU A 70 8.79 -14.62 -9.53
C GLU A 70 7.42 -14.98 -8.96
N LYS A 71 6.99 -16.22 -9.12
CA LYS A 71 5.75 -16.68 -8.50
C LYS A 71 5.97 -16.88 -7.02
N ASN A 72 6.25 -15.81 -6.31
CA ASN A 72 6.53 -15.88 -4.89
C ASN A 72 5.24 -15.91 -4.08
N LYS A 73 5.13 -16.96 -3.29
CA LYS A 73 3.97 -17.19 -2.43
C LYS A 73 4.24 -16.79 -0.97
N SER A 74 5.32 -16.07 -0.70
CA SER A 74 5.71 -15.70 0.66
C SER A 74 5.20 -14.34 1.12
N LEU A 75 4.15 -13.81 0.48
CA LEU A 75 3.50 -12.59 0.94
C LEU A 75 2.92 -12.77 2.33
N LYS A 76 3.16 -11.78 3.18
CA LYS A 76 2.59 -11.69 4.53
C LYS A 76 1.72 -10.46 4.64
N LYS A 77 0.74 -10.51 5.52
CA LYS A 77 -0.09 -9.34 5.83
C LYS A 77 0.79 -8.13 6.14
N GLY A 78 0.48 -7.00 5.53
CA GLY A 78 1.25 -5.77 5.67
C GLY A 78 2.32 -5.57 4.60
N ASP A 79 2.58 -6.56 3.76
CA ASP A 79 3.50 -6.37 2.64
C ASP A 79 2.93 -5.35 1.66
N ILE A 80 3.81 -4.56 1.09
CA ILE A 80 3.44 -3.50 0.17
C ILE A 80 3.55 -4.01 -1.26
N LEU A 81 2.51 -3.80 -2.04
CA LEU A 81 2.45 -4.17 -3.45
C LEU A 81 2.71 -2.93 -4.29
N PHE A 82 3.57 -3.06 -5.29
CA PHE A 82 3.98 -1.97 -6.17
C PHE A 82 3.51 -2.21 -7.59
N PHE A 83 2.88 -1.19 -8.15
CA PHE A 83 2.26 -1.25 -9.48
C PHE A 83 2.79 -0.11 -10.36
N GLY A 84 2.77 -0.31 -11.67
CA GLY A 84 3.17 0.70 -12.62
C GLY A 84 3.59 0.09 -13.95
N ASN A 85 4.44 0.82 -14.65
CA ASN A 85 5.06 0.36 -15.90
C ASN A 85 6.47 -0.14 -15.62
N LYS A 86 7.08 -0.80 -16.58
CA LYS A 86 8.37 -1.53 -16.50
C LYS A 86 9.40 -0.99 -15.49
N ASN A 87 9.62 0.31 -15.45
CA ASN A 87 10.66 0.90 -14.61
C ASN A 87 10.13 2.00 -13.68
N LYS A 88 8.81 2.20 -13.64
CA LYS A 88 8.22 3.30 -12.89
C LYS A 88 7.08 2.80 -12.02
N CYS A 89 7.29 2.81 -10.71
CA CYS A 89 6.25 2.57 -9.73
C CYS A 89 5.43 3.85 -9.56
N ASP A 90 4.14 3.78 -9.87
CA ASP A 90 3.22 4.92 -9.73
C ASP A 90 2.01 4.62 -8.85
N HIS A 91 1.90 3.41 -8.34
CA HIS A 91 0.79 3.02 -7.49
C HIS A 91 1.23 1.99 -6.45
N VAL A 92 0.52 1.95 -5.33
CA VAL A 92 0.88 1.11 -4.20
C VAL A 92 -0.37 0.64 -3.48
N GLY A 93 -0.31 -0.58 -2.95
CA GLY A 93 -1.33 -1.16 -2.09
C GLY A 93 -0.70 -1.91 -0.93
N ILE A 94 -1.52 -2.36 0.00
CA ILE A 94 -1.06 -3.13 1.16
C ILE A 94 -1.82 -4.45 1.26
N TYR A 95 -1.05 -5.54 1.36
CA TYR A 95 -1.60 -6.89 1.40
C TYR A 95 -2.32 -7.15 2.73
N LYS A 96 -3.56 -7.60 2.65
CA LYS A 96 -4.35 -7.92 3.84
C LYS A 96 -4.50 -9.41 4.12
N GLY A 97 -3.96 -10.26 3.26
CA GLY A 97 -4.07 -11.72 3.38
C GLY A 97 -5.04 -12.33 2.37
N ASP A 98 -4.94 -13.63 2.19
CA ASP A 98 -5.83 -14.43 1.34
C ASP A 98 -5.92 -13.97 -0.12
N GLY A 99 -4.88 -13.30 -0.61
CA GLY A 99 -4.83 -12.80 -1.99
C GLY A 99 -5.46 -11.44 -2.18
N PHE A 100 -5.88 -10.76 -1.12
CA PHE A 100 -6.52 -9.45 -1.18
C PHE A 100 -5.62 -8.34 -0.65
N TYR A 101 -5.86 -7.13 -1.15
CA TYR A 101 -5.13 -5.95 -0.69
C TYR A 101 -6.02 -4.71 -0.67
N TYR A 102 -5.66 -3.77 0.21
CA TYR A 102 -6.25 -2.44 0.24
C TYR A 102 -5.42 -1.49 -0.62
N HIS A 103 -6.08 -0.59 -1.31
CA HIS A 103 -5.45 0.57 -1.94
C HIS A 103 -6.45 1.70 -2.11
N SER A 104 -5.95 2.92 -2.24
CA SER A 104 -6.76 4.04 -2.70
C SER A 104 -6.47 4.23 -4.18
N SER A 105 -7.47 4.08 -5.03
CA SER A 105 -7.31 4.10 -6.47
C SER A 105 -8.22 5.15 -7.12
N GLY A 106 -7.80 5.62 -8.30
CA GLY A 106 -8.45 6.71 -9.01
C GLY A 106 -9.81 6.34 -9.58
N LYS A 107 -10.46 7.36 -10.16
CA LYS A 107 -11.82 7.24 -10.67
C LYS A 107 -11.90 6.40 -11.95
N ASP A 108 -10.95 6.58 -12.88
CA ASP A 108 -11.09 6.06 -14.25
C ASP A 108 -10.93 4.55 -14.33
N TYR A 109 -9.94 3.99 -13.65
CA TYR A 109 -9.63 2.55 -13.70
C TYR A 109 -9.64 1.90 -12.32
N GLY A 110 -10.16 2.59 -11.32
CA GLY A 110 -10.09 2.18 -9.93
C GLY A 110 -11.42 2.27 -9.21
N ARG A 111 -11.32 2.23 -7.89
CA ARG A 111 -12.48 2.25 -6.99
C ARG A 111 -12.94 3.66 -6.62
N ASN A 112 -12.24 4.68 -7.07
CA ASN A 112 -12.43 6.08 -6.69
C ASN A 112 -12.43 6.24 -5.17
N GLY A 113 -11.34 5.81 -4.55
CA GLY A 113 -11.15 5.82 -3.11
C GLY A 113 -10.57 4.51 -2.61
N ILE A 114 -10.72 4.27 -1.32
CA ILE A 114 -10.21 3.07 -0.67
C ILE A 114 -11.08 1.88 -1.04
N GLY A 115 -10.45 0.84 -1.56
CA GLY A 115 -11.13 -0.39 -1.94
C GLY A 115 -10.24 -1.61 -1.74
N ILE A 116 -10.83 -2.76 -1.99
CA ILE A 116 -10.18 -4.06 -1.92
C ILE A 116 -10.15 -4.65 -3.32
N ASP A 117 -8.97 -5.10 -3.73
CA ASP A 117 -8.78 -5.84 -4.96
C ASP A 117 -8.03 -7.13 -4.69
N THR A 118 -7.96 -8.02 -5.68
CA THR A 118 -7.40 -9.35 -5.49
C THR A 118 -6.24 -9.61 -6.45
N LEU A 119 -5.27 -10.43 -5.97
CA LEU A 119 -4.23 -11.01 -6.78
C LEU A 119 -4.63 -12.37 -7.35
N LYS A 120 -5.79 -12.89 -6.91
CA LYS A 120 -6.31 -14.19 -7.34
C LYS A 120 -6.99 -14.09 -8.70
N GLU A 121 -7.21 -15.24 -9.32
CA GLU A 121 -8.02 -15.34 -10.52
C GLU A 121 -9.39 -14.71 -10.28
N THR A 122 -9.84 -13.88 -11.24
CA THR A 122 -11.07 -13.11 -11.09
C THR A 122 -11.55 -12.63 -12.46
N ASN A 123 -12.84 -12.28 -12.54
CA ASN A 123 -13.42 -11.58 -13.68
C ASN A 123 -13.57 -10.08 -13.43
N ASP A 124 -13.20 -9.60 -12.24
CA ASP A 124 -13.34 -8.19 -11.89
C ASP A 124 -12.33 -7.34 -12.69
N LYS A 125 -12.85 -6.40 -13.46
CA LYS A 125 -12.05 -5.59 -14.38
C LYS A 125 -11.01 -4.72 -13.66
N ILE A 126 -11.34 -4.20 -12.50
CA ILE A 126 -10.43 -3.35 -11.73
C ILE A 126 -9.26 -4.18 -11.19
N SER A 127 -9.56 -5.33 -10.57
CA SER A 127 -8.52 -6.24 -10.09
C SER A 127 -7.61 -6.70 -11.25
N LEU A 128 -8.19 -7.04 -12.40
CA LEU A 128 -7.41 -7.44 -13.58
C LEU A 128 -6.51 -6.31 -14.09
N HIS A 129 -7.01 -5.07 -14.09
CA HIS A 129 -6.21 -3.92 -14.49
C HIS A 129 -4.96 -3.78 -13.62
N TYR A 130 -5.11 -3.84 -12.30
CA TYR A 130 -3.98 -3.72 -11.38
C TYR A 130 -3.07 -4.95 -11.39
N GLN A 131 -3.62 -6.15 -11.58
CA GLN A 131 -2.78 -7.35 -11.76
C GLN A 131 -1.84 -7.20 -12.96
N SER A 132 -2.32 -6.61 -14.05
CA SER A 132 -1.50 -6.37 -15.24
C SER A 132 -0.37 -5.36 -15.00
N LYS A 133 -0.46 -4.58 -13.96
CA LYS A 133 0.51 -3.54 -13.59
C LYS A 133 1.38 -3.90 -12.40
N LEU A 134 1.21 -5.06 -11.81
CA LEU A 134 2.00 -5.48 -10.65
C LEU A 134 3.48 -5.62 -11.02
N ILE A 135 4.35 -4.91 -10.29
CA ILE A 135 5.79 -4.92 -10.51
C ILE A 135 6.50 -5.84 -9.53
N SER A 136 6.23 -5.64 -8.25
CA SER A 136 6.95 -6.29 -7.16
C SER A 136 6.22 -6.11 -5.84
N ALA A 137 6.78 -6.71 -4.79
CA ALA A 137 6.33 -6.49 -3.43
C ALA A 137 7.52 -6.26 -2.51
N GLY A 138 7.28 -5.55 -1.42
CA GLY A 138 8.28 -5.27 -0.41
C GLY A 138 7.67 -5.30 0.99
N ARG A 139 8.55 -5.27 1.98
CA ARG A 139 8.15 -5.30 3.39
C ARG A 139 8.78 -4.14 4.13
N ILE A 140 7.98 -3.43 4.92
CA ILE A 140 8.49 -2.38 5.79
C ILE A 140 9.17 -3.05 6.97
N THR A 141 10.48 -2.92 7.06
CA THR A 141 11.30 -3.53 8.11
C THR A 141 12.00 -2.50 8.98
N ARG A 142 11.86 -1.21 8.65
CA ARG A 142 12.50 -0.11 9.36
C ARG A 142 11.62 1.13 9.30
N SER A 143 11.94 2.10 10.15
CA SER A 143 11.31 3.41 10.20
C SER A 143 12.38 4.48 10.15
N TYR A 144 12.08 5.63 9.56
CA TYR A 144 12.95 6.79 9.71
C TYR A 144 13.08 7.13 11.19
N ARG A 145 14.31 7.39 11.64
CA ARG A 145 14.55 7.82 13.01
C ARG A 145 14.29 9.32 13.12
N TRP A 146 13.55 9.69 14.13
CA TRP A 146 13.41 11.09 14.48
C TRP A 146 14.74 11.56 15.11
N ASN A 147 15.41 12.51 14.48
CA ASN A 147 16.65 13.05 15.03
C ASN A 147 16.36 14.11 16.09
N LYS A 148 16.43 13.72 17.35
CA LYS A 148 16.18 14.62 18.48
C LYS A 148 17.16 15.81 18.55
N ALA A 149 18.32 15.71 17.90
CA ALA A 149 19.32 16.77 17.92
C ALA A 149 18.94 18.00 17.08
N ILE A 150 17.92 17.86 16.22
CA ILE A 150 17.45 18.94 15.33
C ILE A 150 16.29 19.73 15.96
N ARG A 151 15.81 19.33 17.11
CA ARG A 151 14.71 20.01 17.81
C ARG A 151 15.16 21.32 18.44
#